data_963ce173b52c94cd5bea70d089aa76b1
#
_entry.id   963ce173b52c94cd5bea70d089aa76b1
#
_cell.length_a   1.000
_cell.length_b   1.000
_cell.length_c   1.000
_cell.angle_alpha   90.00
_cell.angle_beta   90.00
_cell.angle_gamma   90.00
#
_symmetry.space_group_name_H-M   'P 1'
#
loop_
_entity.id
_entity.type
_entity.pdbx_description
1 polymer ?
#
loop_
_entity_poly.entity_id
_entity_poly.type
_entity_poly.pdbx_seq_one_letter_code
_entity_poly.pdbx_strand_id
1 'polypeptide(L)'
;MLIVSLIVQCRLDIHFYILDKREDHLYEGKFVYNTSVGTKVRTFCSNPSGHVVIENHSGTMLANGHAYHDPKLGSHNTNFALLVSHVFSEPFNEPNEFAHEVARLANMLSHGSIIVQRYGDIKRGRRTTVKRLKEGYTVPTLPEAVPGDLGLVLPYNTMKSIIEMIEALDHVTPGIANEHTLLYGVEAKFYSARPKVREGFESEIDGLYVGGDGAGLTRGLAQAGANGILIARHILNK
;
A
#
# COMPACT_ATOMS: atom_id res chain seq x y z
N MET A 1 -10.10 0.54 -12.20
CA MET A 1 -8.73 0.15 -11.79
C MET A 1 -8.70 -0.02 -10.29
N LEU A 2 -8.31 -1.16 -9.82
CA LEU A 2 -8.14 -1.47 -8.40
C LEU A 2 -6.65 -1.54 -8.07
N ILE A 3 -6.28 -1.21 -6.84
CA ILE A 3 -4.92 -1.40 -6.33
C ILE A 3 -5.00 -2.28 -5.08
N VAL A 4 -4.36 -3.45 -5.15
CA VAL A 4 -4.09 -4.31 -3.99
C VAL A 4 -2.59 -4.26 -3.74
N SER A 5 -2.19 -4.13 -2.50
CA SER A 5 -0.80 -3.86 -2.14
C SER A 5 -0.38 -4.54 -0.83
N LEU A 6 0.92 -4.51 -0.59
CA LEU A 6 1.54 -4.88 0.67
C LEU A 6 2.44 -3.76 1.18
N ILE A 7 2.54 -3.63 2.48
CA ILE A 7 3.56 -2.80 3.11
C ILE A 7 4.82 -3.64 3.29
N VAL A 8 5.92 -3.16 2.71
CA VAL A 8 7.26 -3.73 2.87
C VAL A 8 7.98 -2.98 3.98
N GLN A 9 8.55 -3.71 4.93
CA GLN A 9 9.37 -3.16 6.00
C GLN A 9 10.76 -3.77 5.97
N CYS A 10 11.79 -2.94 5.90
CA CYS A 10 13.19 -3.33 5.91
C CYS A 10 13.98 -2.44 6.88
N ARG A 11 15.27 -2.75 7.07
CA ARG A 11 16.13 -1.95 7.94
C ARG A 11 16.34 -0.53 7.39
N LEU A 12 16.53 0.42 8.29
CA LEU A 12 16.68 1.85 7.95
C LEU A 12 17.93 2.14 7.09
N ASP A 13 19.01 1.40 7.29
CA ASP A 13 20.24 1.53 6.51
C ASP A 13 20.02 1.31 5.00
N ILE A 14 19.10 0.42 4.64
CA ILE A 14 18.70 0.22 3.24
C ILE A 14 18.01 1.47 2.68
N HIS A 15 17.22 2.16 3.49
CA HIS A 15 16.51 3.38 3.06
C HIS A 15 17.48 4.53 2.73
N PHE A 16 18.55 4.73 3.51
CA PHE A 16 19.53 5.78 3.24
C PHE A 16 20.14 5.64 1.86
N TYR A 17 20.38 4.43 1.39
CA TYR A 17 20.88 4.21 0.03
C TYR A 17 19.89 4.71 -1.04
N ILE A 18 18.59 4.58 -0.83
CA ILE A 18 17.56 5.13 -1.74
C ILE A 18 17.60 6.66 -1.70
N LEU A 19 17.73 7.27 -0.52
CA LEU A 19 17.77 8.72 -0.36
C LEU A 19 18.98 9.33 -1.05
N ASP A 20 20.15 8.72 -0.92
CA ASP A 20 21.39 9.19 -1.56
C ASP A 20 21.33 9.18 -3.10
N LYS A 21 20.42 8.38 -3.67
CA LYS A 21 20.22 8.30 -5.13
C LYS A 21 19.10 9.21 -5.64
N ARG A 22 18.43 9.93 -4.74
CA ARG A 22 17.39 10.89 -5.14
C ARG A 22 18.01 12.26 -5.41
N GLU A 23 17.46 12.95 -6.40
CA GLU A 23 17.73 14.36 -6.59
C GLU A 23 17.04 15.18 -5.48
N ASP A 24 17.72 16.16 -4.91
CA ASP A 24 17.26 16.94 -3.74
C ASP A 24 15.90 17.63 -3.94
N HIS A 25 15.52 17.90 -5.18
CA HIS A 25 14.25 18.54 -5.52
C HIS A 25 13.08 17.55 -5.73
N LEU A 26 13.31 16.26 -5.65
CA LEU A 26 12.24 15.25 -5.72
C LEU A 26 11.65 15.02 -4.33
N TYR A 27 10.39 15.39 -4.17
CA TYR A 27 9.64 15.16 -2.93
C TYR A 27 9.53 13.65 -2.59
N GLU A 28 9.22 12.81 -3.57
CA GLU A 28 9.11 11.36 -3.41
C GLU A 28 9.54 10.65 -4.70
N GLY A 29 10.56 9.80 -4.61
CA GLY A 29 10.94 8.91 -5.69
C GLY A 29 9.93 7.78 -5.85
N LYS A 30 9.40 7.57 -7.06
CA LYS A 30 8.53 6.44 -7.39
C LYS A 30 9.25 5.52 -8.35
N PHE A 31 9.47 4.27 -7.91
CA PHE A 31 9.96 3.22 -8.77
C PHE A 31 8.77 2.49 -9.38
N VAL A 32 8.83 2.27 -10.69
CA VAL A 32 7.79 1.56 -11.46
C VAL A 32 8.43 0.40 -12.19
N TYR A 33 7.81 -0.78 -12.08
CA TYR A 33 8.26 -2.00 -12.73
C TYR A 33 7.12 -2.66 -13.50
N ASN A 34 7.38 -3.08 -14.73
CA ASN A 34 6.45 -3.87 -15.53
C ASN A 34 6.86 -5.34 -15.41
N THR A 35 6.00 -6.14 -14.82
CA THR A 35 6.29 -7.51 -14.45
C THR A 35 6.13 -8.48 -15.64
N SER A 36 6.70 -9.69 -15.51
CA SER A 36 6.60 -10.75 -16.51
C SER A 36 5.16 -11.21 -16.78
N VAL A 37 4.23 -10.93 -15.86
CA VAL A 37 2.79 -11.24 -16.02
C VAL A 37 1.99 -10.06 -16.59
N GLY A 38 2.66 -9.01 -17.09
CA GLY A 38 2.01 -7.85 -17.70
C GLY A 38 1.38 -6.86 -16.72
N THR A 39 1.67 -7.00 -15.43
CA THR A 39 1.15 -6.12 -14.38
C THR A 39 2.15 -5.01 -14.06
N LYS A 40 1.66 -3.81 -13.82
CA LYS A 40 2.47 -2.68 -13.35
C LYS A 40 2.47 -2.63 -11.82
N VAL A 41 3.67 -2.61 -11.23
CA VAL A 41 3.89 -2.39 -9.80
C VAL A 41 4.64 -1.09 -9.59
N ARG A 42 4.31 -0.37 -8.52
CA ARG A 42 5.03 0.85 -8.15
C ARG A 42 5.21 0.98 -6.65
N THR A 43 6.26 1.65 -6.23
CA THR A 43 6.42 2.08 -4.83
C THR A 43 5.47 3.22 -4.50
N PHE A 44 5.12 3.32 -3.22
CA PHE A 44 4.25 4.38 -2.69
C PHE A 44 4.52 4.59 -1.20
N CYS A 45 4.32 5.83 -0.71
CA CYS A 45 4.41 6.19 0.71
C CYS A 45 5.65 5.64 1.42
N SER A 46 6.84 6.13 1.04
CA SER A 46 8.07 5.76 1.72
C SER A 46 8.19 6.49 3.06
N ASN A 47 8.34 5.75 4.14
CA ASN A 47 8.37 6.24 5.52
C ASN A 47 9.70 5.83 6.19
N PRO A 48 10.74 6.70 6.16
CA PRO A 48 11.96 6.52 6.92
C PRO A 48 11.66 6.51 8.42
N SER A 49 12.31 5.65 9.18
CA SER A 49 12.04 5.45 10.61
C SER A 49 10.56 5.19 10.91
N GLY A 50 9.84 4.62 9.94
CA GLY A 50 8.40 4.48 9.98
C GLY A 50 7.92 3.24 10.73
N HIS A 51 6.65 3.26 11.04
CA HIS A 51 5.90 2.16 11.66
C HIS A 51 4.85 1.63 10.70
N VAL A 52 4.58 0.34 10.75
CA VAL A 52 3.39 -0.24 10.13
C VAL A 52 2.24 -0.05 11.10
N VAL A 53 1.08 0.34 10.58
CA VAL A 53 -0.14 0.59 11.36
C VAL A 53 -1.33 -0.12 10.74
N ILE A 54 -2.41 -0.26 11.50
CA ILE A 54 -3.70 -0.78 11.02
C ILE A 54 -4.64 0.41 10.76
N GLU A 55 -5.26 0.41 9.59
CA GLU A 55 -6.40 1.27 9.27
C GLU A 55 -7.68 0.45 9.27
N ASN A 56 -8.70 0.96 9.95
CA ASN A 56 -10.05 0.36 9.88
C ASN A 56 -10.85 1.03 8.77
N HIS A 57 -11.16 0.29 7.74
CA HIS A 57 -12.01 0.75 6.63
C HIS A 57 -13.34 -0.01 6.66
N SER A 58 -14.36 0.60 7.23
CA SER A 58 -15.70 0.01 7.34
C SER A 58 -15.72 -1.40 7.94
N GLY A 59 -14.95 -1.62 9.00
CA GLY A 59 -14.84 -2.91 9.70
C GLY A 59 -13.78 -3.86 9.12
N THR A 60 -13.12 -3.50 8.03
CA THR A 60 -12.02 -4.26 7.45
C THR A 60 -10.68 -3.64 7.85
N MET A 61 -9.79 -4.44 8.43
CA MET A 61 -8.47 -4.00 8.84
C MET A 61 -7.50 -4.07 7.66
N LEU A 62 -6.84 -2.95 7.37
CA LEU A 62 -5.85 -2.81 6.30
C LEU A 62 -4.50 -2.41 6.88
N ALA A 63 -3.43 -2.86 6.24
CA ALA A 63 -2.08 -2.41 6.56
C ALA A 63 -1.82 -1.02 5.96
N ASN A 64 -1.12 -0.17 6.69
CA ASN A 64 -0.58 1.09 6.16
C ASN A 64 0.78 1.40 6.77
N GLY A 65 1.53 2.33 6.16
CA GLY A 65 2.78 2.86 6.68
C GLY A 65 2.60 4.26 7.26
N HIS A 66 3.30 4.54 8.34
CA HIS A 66 3.25 5.83 9.03
C HIS A 66 4.64 6.24 9.52
N ALA A 67 4.95 7.55 9.50
CA ALA A 67 6.14 8.12 10.13
C ALA A 67 5.72 9.22 11.10
N TYR A 68 6.34 9.24 12.29
CA TYR A 68 6.14 10.31 13.25
C TYR A 68 6.95 11.55 12.89
N HIS A 69 6.40 12.73 13.16
CA HIS A 69 7.12 14.00 13.02
C HIS A 69 8.28 14.11 14.01
N ASP A 70 8.11 13.61 15.24
CA ASP A 70 9.18 13.56 16.23
C ASP A 70 10.13 12.39 15.96
N PRO A 71 11.41 12.66 15.61
CA PRO A 71 12.38 11.59 15.33
C PRO A 71 12.61 10.61 16.49
N LYS A 72 12.35 11.03 17.75
CA LYS A 72 12.48 10.17 18.92
C LYS A 72 11.48 9.02 18.95
N LEU A 73 10.35 9.17 18.24
CA LEU A 73 9.34 8.14 18.08
C LEU A 73 9.57 7.26 16.87
N GLY A 74 10.63 7.51 16.10
CA GLY A 74 10.98 6.72 14.93
C GLY A 74 11.44 5.30 15.26
N SER A 75 11.19 4.37 14.36
CA SER A 75 11.69 3.01 14.43
C SER A 75 13.08 2.90 13.77
N HIS A 76 13.72 1.73 13.93
CA HIS A 76 14.96 1.38 13.20
C HIS A 76 14.69 0.80 11.81
N ASN A 77 13.47 0.93 11.30
CA ASN A 77 13.05 0.40 10.02
C ASN A 77 12.55 1.51 9.10
N THR A 78 12.58 1.22 7.81
CA THR A 78 11.84 1.94 6.78
C THR A 78 10.68 1.08 6.32
N ASN A 79 9.56 1.67 6.00
CA ASN A 79 8.49 0.98 5.28
C ASN A 79 8.03 1.77 4.05
N PHE A 80 7.50 1.04 3.09
CA PHE A 80 6.88 1.59 1.89
C PHE A 80 5.84 0.60 1.35
N ALA A 81 4.90 1.08 0.55
CA ALA A 81 3.91 0.24 -0.11
C ALA A 81 4.40 -0.22 -1.48
N LEU A 82 4.04 -1.44 -1.87
CA LEU A 82 4.12 -1.94 -3.24
C LEU A 82 2.71 -2.08 -3.80
N LEU A 83 2.33 -1.16 -4.68
CA LEU A 83 1.01 -1.09 -5.29
C LEU A 83 0.96 -1.88 -6.60
N VAL A 84 0.15 -2.92 -6.64
CA VAL A 84 -0.14 -3.73 -7.83
C VAL A 84 -1.46 -3.28 -8.44
N SER A 85 -1.44 -2.85 -9.68
CA SER A 85 -2.65 -2.35 -10.38
C SER A 85 -3.38 -3.49 -11.07
N HIS A 86 -4.67 -3.63 -10.79
CA HIS A 86 -5.57 -4.57 -11.46
C HIS A 86 -6.60 -3.83 -12.30
N VAL A 87 -6.80 -4.33 -13.50
CA VAL A 87 -7.87 -3.88 -14.39
C VAL A 87 -8.82 -5.05 -14.61
N PHE A 88 -10.08 -4.83 -14.29
CA PHE A 88 -11.14 -5.81 -14.53
C PHE A 88 -11.94 -5.42 -15.77
N SER A 89 -12.49 -6.41 -16.44
CA SER A 89 -13.38 -6.28 -17.58
C SER A 89 -14.62 -7.14 -17.36
N GLU A 90 -15.68 -6.87 -18.13
CA GLU A 90 -16.87 -7.70 -18.11
C GLU A 90 -16.53 -9.22 -18.14
N PRO A 91 -17.28 -10.05 -17.42
CA PRO A 91 -18.53 -9.73 -16.71
C PRO A 91 -18.35 -9.15 -15.28
N PHE A 92 -17.12 -8.98 -14.77
CA PHE A 92 -16.85 -8.47 -13.44
C PHE A 92 -16.42 -7.01 -13.48
N ASN A 93 -17.19 -6.12 -12.83
CA ASN A 93 -16.95 -4.68 -12.81
C ASN A 93 -17.00 -4.05 -11.40
N GLU A 94 -16.94 -4.87 -10.35
CA GLU A 94 -16.98 -4.45 -8.93
C GLU A 94 -15.60 -4.53 -8.24
N PRO A 95 -14.60 -3.75 -8.70
CA PRO A 95 -13.23 -3.88 -8.19
C PRO A 95 -13.10 -3.57 -6.69
N ASN A 96 -13.94 -2.69 -6.12
CA ASN A 96 -13.93 -2.42 -4.69
C ASN A 96 -14.39 -3.63 -3.89
N GLU A 97 -15.39 -4.36 -4.36
CA GLU A 97 -15.87 -5.63 -3.76
C GLU A 97 -14.72 -6.64 -3.70
N PHE A 98 -14.01 -6.83 -4.82
CA PHE A 98 -12.85 -7.70 -4.87
C PHE A 98 -11.80 -7.33 -3.80
N ALA A 99 -11.51 -6.02 -3.64
CA ALA A 99 -10.55 -5.56 -2.63
C ALA A 99 -11.02 -5.86 -1.21
N HIS A 100 -12.31 -5.66 -0.94
CA HIS A 100 -12.91 -5.99 0.35
C HIS A 100 -12.82 -7.48 0.65
N GLU A 101 -13.13 -8.34 -0.32
CA GLU A 101 -13.05 -9.79 -0.13
C GLU A 101 -11.61 -10.27 0.12
N VAL A 102 -10.63 -9.74 -0.59
CA VAL A 102 -9.22 -10.06 -0.36
C VAL A 102 -8.79 -9.62 1.05
N ALA A 103 -9.17 -8.41 1.47
CA ALA A 103 -8.86 -7.90 2.81
C ALA A 103 -9.60 -8.68 3.91
N ARG A 104 -10.88 -9.03 3.68
CA ARG A 104 -11.67 -9.84 4.60
C ARG A 104 -11.05 -11.24 4.79
N LEU A 105 -10.57 -11.86 3.72
CA LEU A 105 -9.86 -13.14 3.78
C LEU A 105 -8.58 -13.02 4.62
N ALA A 106 -7.80 -11.94 4.46
CA ALA A 106 -6.62 -11.67 5.29
C ALA A 106 -7.00 -11.53 6.76
N ASN A 107 -8.06 -10.76 7.08
CA ASN A 107 -8.54 -10.58 8.44
C ASN A 107 -9.04 -11.88 9.06
N MET A 108 -9.72 -12.71 8.30
CA MET A 108 -10.15 -14.04 8.76
C MET A 108 -8.95 -14.91 9.16
N LEU A 109 -7.90 -14.95 8.35
CA LEU A 109 -6.69 -15.73 8.60
C LEU A 109 -5.81 -15.17 9.71
N SER A 110 -5.93 -13.88 10.02
CA SER A 110 -5.21 -13.19 11.09
C SER A 110 -6.08 -12.90 12.32
N HIS A 111 -7.25 -13.54 12.43
CA HIS A 111 -8.16 -13.37 13.55
C HIS A 111 -8.57 -11.91 13.81
N GLY A 112 -8.92 -11.20 12.76
CA GLY A 112 -9.36 -9.80 12.81
C GLY A 112 -8.25 -8.75 12.76
N SER A 113 -7.02 -9.16 12.47
CA SER A 113 -5.86 -8.27 12.30
C SER A 113 -5.34 -8.31 10.85
N ILE A 114 -4.06 -8.10 10.65
CA ILE A 114 -3.34 -8.23 9.38
C ILE A 114 -2.26 -9.31 9.46
N ILE A 115 -1.86 -9.84 8.31
CA ILE A 115 -0.82 -10.86 8.22
C ILE A 115 0.55 -10.17 8.08
N VAL A 116 1.56 -10.72 8.77
CA VAL A 116 2.97 -10.43 8.51
C VAL A 116 3.68 -11.69 8.04
N GLN A 117 4.48 -11.56 6.97
CA GLN A 117 5.26 -12.67 6.44
C GLN A 117 6.68 -12.21 6.07
N ARG A 118 7.68 -13.03 6.38
CA ARG A 118 9.07 -12.80 5.96
C ARG A 118 9.24 -13.08 4.47
N TYR A 119 9.98 -12.24 3.78
CA TYR A 119 10.26 -12.43 2.35
C TYR A 119 10.92 -13.78 2.06
N GLY A 120 11.87 -14.21 2.90
CA GLY A 120 12.50 -15.52 2.77
C GLY A 120 11.53 -16.69 2.92
N ASP A 121 10.45 -16.56 3.67
CA ASP A 121 9.41 -17.58 3.78
C ASP A 121 8.49 -17.57 2.55
N ILE A 122 8.18 -16.40 2.00
CA ILE A 122 7.46 -16.27 0.71
C ILE A 122 8.22 -16.96 -0.41
N LYS A 123 9.53 -16.71 -0.54
CA LYS A 123 10.38 -17.36 -1.57
C LYS A 123 10.45 -18.88 -1.42
N ARG A 124 10.26 -19.41 -0.21
CA ARG A 124 10.24 -20.85 0.07
C ARG A 124 8.82 -21.45 0.03
N GLY A 125 7.79 -20.67 -0.34
CA GLY A 125 6.40 -21.12 -0.41
C GLY A 125 5.84 -21.63 0.92
N ARG A 126 6.15 -20.95 2.04
CA ARG A 126 5.73 -21.39 3.37
C ARG A 126 5.32 -20.22 4.25
N ARG A 127 4.39 -20.47 5.19
CA ARG A 127 3.99 -19.48 6.18
C ARG A 127 5.15 -19.06 7.09
N THR A 128 5.16 -17.82 7.54
CA THR A 128 5.99 -17.38 8.66
C THR A 128 5.41 -17.87 9.98
N THR A 129 6.26 -18.27 10.91
CA THR A 129 5.87 -18.64 12.28
C THR A 129 6.41 -17.60 13.27
N VAL A 130 5.81 -17.55 14.48
CA VAL A 130 6.29 -16.67 15.57
C VAL A 130 7.79 -16.89 15.85
N LYS A 131 8.25 -18.16 15.85
CA LYS A 131 9.66 -18.49 16.05
C LYS A 131 10.54 -17.84 14.97
N ARG A 132 10.24 -18.08 13.68
CA ARG A 132 11.02 -17.53 12.56
C ARG A 132 10.99 -16.00 12.49
N LEU A 133 9.86 -15.38 12.88
CA LEU A 133 9.76 -13.93 12.96
C LEU A 133 10.73 -13.35 14.01
N LYS A 134 10.82 -13.98 15.18
CA LYS A 134 11.72 -13.58 16.27
C LYS A 134 13.21 -13.83 15.94
N GLU A 135 13.51 -14.77 15.08
CA GLU A 135 14.88 -15.06 14.60
C GLU A 135 15.37 -14.04 13.55
N GLY A 136 14.47 -13.22 13.03
CA GLY A 136 14.80 -12.16 12.06
C GLY A 136 15.44 -10.94 12.72
N TYR A 137 16.34 -10.26 11.99
CA TYR A 137 16.91 -9.01 12.47
C TYR A 137 16.04 -7.77 12.16
N THR A 138 15.05 -7.89 11.25
CA THR A 138 14.03 -6.85 11.07
C THR A 138 12.96 -7.03 12.13
N VAL A 139 12.91 -6.13 13.10
CA VAL A 139 11.96 -6.19 14.21
C VAL A 139 10.61 -5.63 13.74
N PRO A 140 9.51 -6.40 13.83
CA PRO A 140 8.17 -5.89 13.51
C PRO A 140 7.82 -4.64 14.32
N THR A 141 7.29 -3.62 13.66
CA THR A 141 6.83 -2.38 14.33
C THR A 141 5.33 -2.41 14.67
N LEU A 142 4.61 -3.43 14.22
CA LEU A 142 3.20 -3.66 14.54
C LEU A 142 3.05 -4.97 15.33
N PRO A 143 2.93 -4.88 16.66
CA PRO A 143 2.82 -6.08 17.52
C PRO A 143 1.59 -6.94 17.25
N GLU A 144 0.49 -6.34 16.80
CA GLU A 144 -0.79 -6.99 16.52
C GLU A 144 -0.79 -7.77 15.21
N ALA A 145 0.22 -7.62 14.36
CA ALA A 145 0.31 -8.38 13.11
C ALA A 145 0.58 -9.86 13.37
N VAL A 146 -0.17 -10.72 12.71
CA VAL A 146 -0.13 -12.17 12.90
C VAL A 146 0.81 -12.83 11.89
N PRO A 147 1.83 -13.58 12.32
CA PRO A 147 2.68 -14.33 11.41
C PRO A 147 1.88 -15.36 10.61
N GLY A 148 1.86 -15.23 9.29
CA GLY A 148 0.98 -16.00 8.43
C GLY A 148 1.55 -16.29 7.05
N ASP A 149 0.65 -16.54 6.11
CA ASP A 149 0.93 -16.81 4.71
C ASP A 149 0.07 -15.92 3.81
N LEU A 150 0.70 -14.92 3.20
CA LEU A 150 0.07 -14.02 2.24
C LEU A 150 -0.27 -14.72 0.92
N GLY A 151 0.36 -15.84 0.63
CA GLY A 151 0.04 -16.67 -0.54
C GLY A 151 -1.34 -17.33 -0.46
N LEU A 152 -1.95 -17.43 0.73
CA LEU A 152 -3.33 -17.88 0.90
C LEU A 152 -4.37 -16.77 0.62
N VAL A 153 -3.93 -15.53 0.52
CA VAL A 153 -4.80 -14.35 0.40
C VAL A 153 -4.70 -13.72 -0.97
N LEU A 154 -3.48 -13.50 -1.44
CA LEU A 154 -3.24 -12.77 -2.68
C LEU A 154 -3.33 -13.69 -3.90
N PRO A 155 -3.97 -13.24 -5.00
CA PRO A 155 -3.90 -13.94 -6.27
C PRO A 155 -2.46 -14.16 -6.71
N TYR A 156 -2.22 -15.28 -7.40
CA TYR A 156 -0.88 -15.67 -7.86
C TYR A 156 -0.14 -14.56 -8.60
N ASN A 157 -0.80 -13.89 -9.57
CA ASN A 157 -0.17 -12.82 -10.33
C ASN A 157 0.17 -11.60 -9.49
N THR A 158 -0.61 -11.30 -8.45
CA THR A 158 -0.32 -10.23 -7.48
C THR A 158 0.94 -10.55 -6.69
N MET A 159 1.01 -11.74 -6.10
CA MET A 159 2.17 -12.17 -5.33
C MET A 159 3.43 -12.25 -6.20
N LYS A 160 3.32 -12.81 -7.40
CA LYS A 160 4.42 -12.88 -8.37
C LYS A 160 4.94 -11.49 -8.73
N SER A 161 4.03 -10.55 -9.00
CA SER A 161 4.37 -9.16 -9.33
C SER A 161 5.10 -8.45 -8.19
N ILE A 162 4.70 -8.69 -6.94
CA ILE A 162 5.36 -8.14 -5.76
C ILE A 162 6.78 -8.71 -5.60
N ILE A 163 6.95 -10.03 -5.78
CA ILE A 163 8.25 -10.68 -5.71
C ILE A 163 9.21 -10.12 -6.77
N GLU A 164 8.77 -10.02 -8.02
CA GLU A 164 9.58 -9.46 -9.12
C GLU A 164 9.95 -7.99 -8.85
N MET A 165 9.04 -7.19 -8.30
CA MET A 165 9.34 -5.80 -7.93
C MET A 165 10.38 -5.70 -6.82
N ILE A 166 10.31 -6.56 -5.79
CA ILE A 166 11.30 -6.60 -4.70
C ILE A 166 12.67 -6.97 -5.25
N GLU A 167 12.74 -7.97 -6.13
CA GLU A 167 13.97 -8.39 -6.78
C GLU A 167 14.56 -7.28 -7.68
N ALA A 168 13.71 -6.58 -8.43
CA ALA A 168 14.13 -5.44 -9.24
C ALA A 168 14.63 -4.27 -8.37
N LEU A 169 13.97 -3.99 -7.25
CA LEU A 169 14.41 -2.96 -6.30
C LEU A 169 15.76 -3.30 -5.66
N ASP A 170 16.07 -4.57 -5.46
CA ASP A 170 17.33 -5.00 -4.85
C ASP A 170 18.56 -4.63 -5.72
N HIS A 171 18.39 -4.51 -7.04
CA HIS A 171 19.43 -4.00 -7.94
C HIS A 171 19.72 -2.51 -7.74
N VAL A 172 18.73 -1.74 -7.30
CA VAL A 172 18.85 -0.29 -7.05
C VAL A 172 19.19 -0.01 -5.60
N THR A 173 18.67 -0.84 -4.70
CA THR A 173 18.82 -0.71 -3.25
C THR A 173 19.12 -2.08 -2.67
N PRO A 174 20.39 -2.51 -2.69
CA PRO A 174 20.81 -3.83 -2.21
C PRO A 174 20.36 -4.08 -0.77
N GLY A 175 19.78 -5.26 -0.55
CA GLY A 175 19.27 -5.70 0.75
C GLY A 175 17.75 -5.61 0.93
N ILE A 176 17.01 -5.01 0.01
CA ILE A 176 15.53 -5.04 0.04
C ILE A 176 15.01 -6.48 -0.11
N ALA A 177 15.60 -7.28 -1.00
CA ALA A 177 15.25 -8.71 -1.18
C ALA A 177 15.85 -9.63 -0.11
N ASN A 178 16.23 -9.10 1.04
CA ASN A 178 16.75 -9.90 2.13
C ASN A 178 15.67 -10.81 2.72
N GLU A 179 16.06 -12.02 3.18
CA GLU A 179 15.11 -12.99 3.75
C GLU A 179 14.39 -12.49 5.02
N HIS A 180 14.94 -11.48 5.71
CA HIS A 180 14.36 -10.88 6.91
C HIS A 180 13.49 -9.66 6.62
N THR A 181 13.39 -9.21 5.37
CA THR A 181 12.41 -8.19 4.97
C THR A 181 10.99 -8.69 5.25
N LEU A 182 10.15 -7.83 5.83
CA LEU A 182 8.79 -8.16 6.25
C LEU A 182 7.78 -7.58 5.27
N LEU A 183 6.77 -8.36 4.94
CA LEU A 183 5.63 -7.95 4.15
C LEU A 183 4.37 -8.04 5.02
N TYR A 184 3.60 -6.95 5.03
CA TYR A 184 2.35 -6.86 5.79
C TYR A 184 1.19 -6.70 4.83
N GLY A 185 0.12 -7.39 5.07
CA GLY A 185 -1.02 -7.31 4.17
C GLY A 185 -2.37 -7.65 4.79
N VAL A 186 -3.35 -7.14 4.15
CA VAL A 186 -3.38 -6.48 2.83
C VAL A 186 -3.51 -4.97 3.01
N GLU A 187 -2.95 -4.20 2.09
CA GLU A 187 -3.35 -2.81 1.86
C GLU A 187 -4.23 -2.76 0.61
N ALA A 188 -5.24 -1.93 0.58
CA ALA A 188 -6.11 -1.71 -0.58
C ALA A 188 -6.41 -0.22 -0.77
N LYS A 189 -6.49 0.22 -2.02
CA LYS A 189 -6.86 1.59 -2.38
C LYS A 189 -8.17 1.58 -3.17
N PHE A 190 -9.24 2.06 -2.56
CA PHE A 190 -10.61 2.09 -3.11
C PHE A 190 -10.84 3.31 -4.02
N TYR A 191 -10.06 3.42 -5.11
CA TYR A 191 -10.11 4.55 -6.04
C TYR A 191 -10.96 4.27 -7.30
N SER A 192 -11.75 3.20 -7.31
CA SER A 192 -12.49 2.74 -8.49
C SER A 192 -13.78 3.52 -8.72
N ALA A 193 -14.41 4.01 -7.66
CA ALA A 193 -15.58 4.85 -7.77
C ALA A 193 -15.21 6.17 -8.50
N ARG A 194 -15.95 6.49 -9.55
CA ARG A 194 -15.75 7.73 -10.30
C ARG A 194 -17.11 8.26 -10.75
N PRO A 195 -17.80 9.01 -9.88
CA PRO A 195 -19.08 9.62 -10.22
C PRO A 195 -18.88 10.59 -11.38
N LYS A 196 -19.93 10.75 -12.20
CA LYS A 196 -19.98 11.81 -13.18
C LYS A 196 -20.15 13.14 -12.46
N VAL A 197 -19.37 14.13 -12.86
CA VAL A 197 -19.42 15.47 -12.28
C VAL A 197 -19.58 16.51 -13.38
N ARG A 198 -20.34 17.56 -13.06
CA ARG A 198 -20.49 18.79 -13.83
C ARG A 198 -19.41 19.80 -13.43
N GLU A 199 -19.50 21.01 -13.95
CA GLU A 199 -18.64 22.12 -13.53
C GLU A 199 -18.73 22.34 -12.00
N GLY A 200 -17.61 22.67 -11.37
CA GLY A 200 -17.50 22.83 -9.91
C GLY A 200 -17.58 21.54 -9.11
N PHE A 201 -17.47 20.36 -9.76
CA PHE A 201 -17.56 19.03 -9.13
C PHE A 201 -18.95 18.70 -8.54
N GLU A 202 -20.00 19.33 -9.04
CA GLU A 202 -21.38 18.95 -8.72
C GLU A 202 -21.76 17.67 -9.45
N SER A 203 -22.42 16.74 -8.77
CA SER A 203 -22.89 15.49 -9.35
C SER A 203 -24.09 15.69 -10.27
N GLU A 204 -24.67 14.61 -10.80
CA GLU A 204 -25.96 14.67 -11.53
C GLU A 204 -27.13 15.07 -10.61
N ILE A 205 -26.94 15.00 -9.28
CA ILE A 205 -27.91 15.45 -8.28
C ILE A 205 -27.55 16.88 -7.89
N ASP A 206 -28.50 17.79 -8.07
CA ASP A 206 -28.33 19.22 -7.77
C ASP A 206 -28.00 19.43 -6.28
N GLY A 207 -27.00 20.26 -5.99
CA GLY A 207 -26.52 20.53 -4.64
C GLY A 207 -25.62 19.46 -4.03
N LEU A 208 -25.41 18.32 -4.70
CA LEU A 208 -24.51 17.26 -4.22
C LEU A 208 -23.16 17.38 -4.91
N TYR A 209 -22.14 17.80 -4.15
CA TYR A 209 -20.76 17.92 -4.59
C TYR A 209 -19.94 16.72 -4.15
N VAL A 210 -19.03 16.28 -5.00
CA VAL A 210 -18.15 15.14 -4.73
C VAL A 210 -16.70 15.50 -5.00
N GLY A 211 -15.78 15.01 -4.19
CA GLY A 211 -14.37 15.35 -4.34
C GLY A 211 -13.44 14.37 -3.64
N GLY A 212 -12.14 14.60 -3.81
CA GLY A 212 -11.09 13.85 -3.18
C GLY A 212 -10.82 12.46 -3.79
N ASP A 213 -10.04 11.68 -3.08
CA ASP A 213 -9.58 10.36 -3.52
C ASP A 213 -10.72 9.33 -3.55
N GLY A 214 -11.67 9.43 -2.60
CA GLY A 214 -12.84 8.54 -2.54
C GLY A 214 -13.76 8.68 -3.75
N ALA A 215 -13.81 9.87 -4.37
CA ALA A 215 -14.53 10.11 -5.61
C ALA A 215 -13.72 9.77 -6.88
N GLY A 216 -12.52 9.20 -6.74
CA GLY A 216 -11.67 8.87 -7.86
C GLY A 216 -11.10 10.05 -8.64
N LEU A 217 -11.21 11.28 -8.11
CA LEU A 217 -10.81 12.52 -8.79
C LEU A 217 -9.37 12.93 -8.49
N THR A 218 -8.87 12.60 -7.31
CA THR A 218 -7.51 12.93 -6.87
C THR A 218 -6.71 11.70 -6.46
N ARG A 219 -5.42 11.87 -6.20
CA ARG A 219 -4.50 10.78 -5.80
C ARG A 219 -3.47 11.25 -4.78
N GLY A 220 -3.85 12.13 -3.87
CA GLY A 220 -2.96 12.60 -2.82
C GLY A 220 -3.50 13.81 -2.08
N LEU A 221 -2.97 14.06 -0.88
CA LEU A 221 -3.44 15.06 0.07
C LEU A 221 -3.54 16.48 -0.52
N ALA A 222 -2.47 16.93 -1.20
CA ALA A 222 -2.45 18.27 -1.80
C ALA A 222 -3.52 18.43 -2.90
N GLN A 223 -3.69 17.41 -3.73
CA GLN A 223 -4.71 17.41 -4.79
C GLN A 223 -6.13 17.38 -4.19
N ALA A 224 -6.35 16.57 -3.15
CA ALA A 224 -7.64 16.50 -2.47
C ALA A 224 -7.99 17.83 -1.79
N GLY A 225 -7.01 18.45 -1.13
CA GLY A 225 -7.18 19.79 -0.54
C GLY A 225 -7.50 20.86 -1.59
N ALA A 226 -6.76 20.89 -2.70
CA ALA A 226 -7.04 21.82 -3.80
C ALA A 226 -8.44 21.60 -4.41
N ASN A 227 -8.86 20.33 -4.58
CA ASN A 227 -10.18 19.98 -5.07
C ASN A 227 -11.28 20.48 -4.12
N GLY A 228 -11.12 20.32 -2.81
CA GLY A 228 -12.04 20.85 -1.81
C GLY A 228 -12.16 22.38 -1.87
N ILE A 229 -11.04 23.10 -2.04
CA ILE A 229 -11.03 24.56 -2.22
C ILE A 229 -11.78 24.97 -3.49
N LEU A 230 -11.60 24.26 -4.60
CA LEU A 230 -12.31 24.55 -5.86
C LEU A 230 -13.82 24.36 -5.71
N ILE A 231 -14.26 23.29 -5.03
CA ILE A 231 -15.67 23.05 -4.72
C ILE A 231 -16.25 24.21 -3.88
N ALA A 232 -15.56 24.58 -2.80
CA ALA A 232 -15.99 25.66 -1.93
C ALA A 232 -16.13 27.00 -2.68
N ARG A 233 -15.13 27.35 -3.51
CA ARG A 233 -15.17 28.55 -4.36
C ARG A 233 -16.34 28.53 -5.34
N HIS A 234 -16.63 27.38 -5.95
CA HIS A 234 -17.75 27.24 -6.87
C HIS A 234 -19.10 27.49 -6.15
N ILE A 235 -19.25 26.91 -4.96
CA ILE A 235 -20.47 27.10 -4.15
C ILE A 235 -20.66 28.58 -3.75
N LEU A 236 -19.58 29.25 -3.36
CA LEU A 236 -19.63 30.67 -2.94
C LEU A 236 -19.88 31.64 -4.11
N ASN A 237 -19.65 31.23 -5.34
CA ASN A 237 -19.83 32.05 -6.54
C ASN A 237 -21.15 31.73 -7.28
N LYS A 238 -21.97 30.81 -6.77
CA LYS A 238 -23.34 30.58 -7.21
C LYS A 238 -24.31 31.61 -6.63
#